data_4b5f407babc310b6a69eac644dc437c5
#
_entry.id   4b5f407babc310b6a69eac644dc437c5
#
_cell.length_a   1.000
_cell.length_b   1.000
_cell.length_c   1.000
_cell.angle_alpha   90.00
_cell.angle_beta   90.00
_cell.angle_gamma   90.00
#
_symmetry.space_group_name_H-M   'P 1'
#
loop_
_entity.id
_entity.type
_entity.pdbx_description
1 polymer ?
#
loop_
_entity_poly.entity_id
_entity_poly.type
_entity_poly.pdbx_seq_one_letter_code
_entity_poly.pdbx_strand_id
1 'polypeptide(L)'
;MMLQKYAKYANWPNVSVIFAFLGENARYFPEKLYLCPQTMQNIMCLPVAIMNMTNQIKTWMLAAILLCCSGAQAQTKRSDDFRAKYQLKEVVVMSRHNIRSPLVSGSTAYMRVTPYKWFSWSSPGSQLSLRGGVLETEMGQFFRKWLVGEGLLPDNYRPEGDEVLFYANSRQRTFATAKYFSAGFLPFANVEITHKYEEDKMDPMFTPQFTKMNDAYRQRVVAEMNALHGGPQAWMQSVQPALTLVEEVIDMAHSPAALNDTTHFWYDDTQFKLEKGSEPKMSGGYTLANSVADALVLQCYESESMTAFGHELTQEQWRAICGIKEVYDGLLFTAHSAAVNLAYPLVSRIREELHREGRKFTFLCGHDSNLASISAALRFVLPETEQALELHTPIGSKLVFEKWSNGTEEFVAVNLVYQAVGQLQNRTLLSWAVEDGLQVPQVMPIAIEGLTANSDGLYRLADLDARMTEAMAEYDAIEDEPNSVSVPRTVPVNAPQAYTLDGAQATNSTRGVIIEHGQKVIRSH
;
A
#
# COMPACT_ATOMS: atom_id res chain seq x y z
N MET A 1 -4.25 -0.66 -44.55
CA MET A 1 -5.29 0.33 -44.87
C MET A 1 -5.60 1.29 -43.72
N MET A 2 -5.57 0.88 -42.41
CA MET A 2 -5.74 1.81 -41.28
C MET A 2 -4.59 2.79 -41.07
N LEU A 3 -3.35 2.37 -41.25
CA LEU A 3 -2.16 3.23 -41.05
C LEU A 3 -2.05 4.37 -42.10
N GLN A 4 -2.56 4.19 -43.31
CA GLN A 4 -2.58 5.26 -44.33
C GLN A 4 -3.55 6.41 -43.97
N LYS A 5 -4.55 6.20 -43.10
CA LYS A 5 -5.51 7.22 -42.69
C LYS A 5 -4.90 8.23 -41.72
N TYR A 6 -3.90 7.83 -40.93
CA TYR A 6 -3.24 8.68 -39.95
C TYR A 6 -2.01 9.42 -40.47
N ALA A 7 -1.38 8.93 -41.53
CA ALA A 7 -0.25 9.61 -42.20
C ALA A 7 -0.63 10.98 -42.81
N LYS A 8 -1.92 11.25 -42.97
CA LYS A 8 -2.42 12.50 -43.59
C LYS A 8 -2.39 13.71 -42.65
N TYR A 9 -2.18 13.52 -41.33
CA TYR A 9 -2.20 14.56 -40.33
C TYR A 9 -0.85 14.87 -39.67
N ALA A 10 0.21 14.14 -40.03
CA ALA A 10 1.55 14.39 -39.52
C ALA A 10 2.48 14.87 -40.68
N ASN A 11 2.82 16.15 -40.63
CA ASN A 11 3.79 16.76 -41.56
C ASN A 11 5.24 16.33 -41.18
N TRP A 12 5.61 15.05 -41.42
CA TRP A 12 6.89 14.50 -41.00
C TRP A 12 7.68 13.99 -42.23
N PRO A 13 8.89 14.52 -42.50
CA PRO A 13 9.64 14.23 -43.72
C PRO A 13 10.26 12.82 -43.80
N ASN A 14 10.21 11.97 -42.76
CA ASN A 14 10.91 10.69 -42.73
C ASN A 14 10.03 9.45 -42.47
N VAL A 15 8.70 9.58 -42.53
CA VAL A 15 7.78 8.45 -42.34
C VAL A 15 7.91 7.38 -43.42
N SER A 16 8.27 7.77 -44.66
CA SER A 16 8.46 6.84 -45.78
C SER A 16 9.60 5.83 -45.57
N VAL A 17 10.66 6.19 -44.85
CA VAL A 17 11.79 5.30 -44.57
C VAL A 17 11.44 4.22 -43.55
N ILE A 18 10.62 4.57 -42.55
CA ILE A 18 10.15 3.61 -41.52
C ILE A 18 9.17 2.61 -42.12
N PHE A 19 8.30 3.05 -43.03
CA PHE A 19 7.37 2.16 -43.75
C PHE A 19 8.09 1.23 -44.75
N ALA A 20 9.14 1.69 -45.38
CA ALA A 20 9.96 0.84 -46.26
C ALA A 20 10.66 -0.28 -45.46
N PHE A 21 11.20 0.04 -44.30
CA PHE A 21 11.89 -0.93 -43.44
C PHE A 21 10.93 -1.99 -42.84
N LEU A 22 9.73 -1.59 -42.43
CA LEU A 22 8.71 -2.51 -41.94
C LEU A 22 8.10 -3.36 -43.06
N GLY A 23 7.99 -2.83 -44.26
CA GLY A 23 7.47 -3.53 -45.43
C GLY A 23 8.36 -4.69 -45.94
N GLU A 24 9.69 -4.53 -45.89
CA GLU A 24 10.62 -5.57 -46.31
C GLU A 24 10.77 -6.72 -45.30
N ASN A 25 10.49 -6.48 -44.01
CA ASN A 25 10.63 -7.46 -42.93
C ASN A 25 9.29 -8.05 -42.45
N ALA A 26 8.17 -7.69 -43.05
CA ALA A 26 6.82 -8.13 -42.64
C ALA A 26 6.58 -9.65 -42.74
N ARG A 27 7.48 -10.41 -43.37
CA ARG A 27 7.38 -11.88 -43.49
C ARG A 27 7.78 -12.64 -42.23
N TYR A 28 8.30 -11.95 -41.21
CA TYR A 28 8.80 -12.56 -39.97
C TYR A 28 7.95 -12.26 -38.73
N PHE A 29 6.80 -11.57 -38.87
CA PHE A 29 5.94 -11.23 -37.75
C PHE A 29 4.63 -12.03 -37.77
N PRO A 30 4.17 -12.59 -36.64
CA PRO A 30 2.85 -13.21 -36.56
C PRO A 30 1.75 -12.18 -36.76
N GLU A 31 0.62 -12.61 -37.33
CA GLU A 31 -0.45 -11.77 -37.93
C GLU A 31 -1.21 -10.81 -36.97
N LYS A 32 -0.91 -10.76 -35.67
CA LYS A 32 -1.64 -9.88 -34.71
C LYS A 32 -0.72 -9.31 -33.63
N LEU A 33 -0.01 -8.23 -33.94
CA LEU A 33 0.61 -7.39 -32.92
C LEU A 33 -0.20 -6.09 -32.78
N TYR A 34 -0.98 -5.95 -31.71
CA TYR A 34 -1.63 -4.69 -31.33
C TYR A 34 -0.70 -3.94 -30.38
N LEU A 35 -0.02 -2.91 -30.87
CA LEU A 35 0.76 -1.99 -30.02
C LEU A 35 -0.16 -0.89 -29.47
N CYS A 36 -0.11 -0.67 -28.17
CA CYS A 36 -0.80 0.43 -27.50
C CYS A 36 -0.33 1.79 -28.09
N PRO A 37 -1.19 2.78 -28.28
CA PRO A 37 -0.82 4.10 -28.80
C PRO A 37 0.30 4.80 -28.02
N GLN A 38 0.38 4.59 -26.71
CA GLN A 38 1.39 5.16 -25.81
C GLN A 38 2.79 4.55 -26.05
N THR A 39 2.85 3.25 -26.29
CA THR A 39 4.11 2.55 -26.63
C THR A 39 4.68 3.04 -27.96
N MET A 40 3.81 3.41 -28.92
CA MET A 40 4.20 4.00 -30.19
C MET A 40 4.83 5.39 -30.02
N GLN A 41 4.36 6.20 -29.09
CA GLN A 41 4.91 7.54 -28.82
C GLN A 41 6.34 7.46 -28.24
N ASN A 42 6.60 6.54 -27.32
CA ASN A 42 7.92 6.34 -26.71
C ASN A 42 8.94 5.73 -27.70
N ILE A 43 8.49 4.86 -28.60
CA ILE A 43 9.33 4.29 -29.68
C ILE A 43 9.73 5.38 -30.69
N MET A 44 8.91 6.41 -30.88
CA MET A 44 9.15 7.49 -31.85
C MET A 44 10.16 8.55 -31.38
N CYS A 45 10.51 8.60 -30.09
CA CYS A 45 11.54 9.51 -29.54
C CYS A 45 12.99 8.98 -29.63
N LEU A 46 13.21 7.73 -30.07
CA LEU A 46 14.53 7.09 -30.16
C LEU A 46 15.33 7.25 -31.51
N PRO A 47 14.96 8.07 -32.49
CA PRO A 47 15.53 7.93 -33.84
C PRO A 47 16.96 8.46 -34.03
N VAL A 48 17.44 9.39 -33.22
CA VAL A 48 18.71 10.09 -33.54
C VAL A 48 19.96 9.34 -33.06
N ALA A 49 19.87 8.61 -31.95
CA ALA A 49 20.99 7.84 -31.40
C ALA A 49 21.24 6.52 -32.17
N ILE A 50 20.19 5.95 -32.76
CA ILE A 50 20.26 4.64 -33.45
C ILE A 50 20.86 4.74 -34.87
N MET A 51 20.84 5.90 -35.53
CA MET A 51 21.32 6.05 -36.91
C MET A 51 22.82 5.83 -37.10
N ASN A 52 23.63 5.99 -36.05
CA ASN A 52 25.09 5.86 -36.10
C ASN A 52 25.64 4.50 -35.60
N MET A 53 24.78 3.52 -35.34
CA MET A 53 25.19 2.21 -34.83
C MET A 53 25.26 1.16 -35.94
N THR A 54 26.12 0.15 -35.77
CA THR A 54 26.22 -0.96 -36.72
C THR A 54 24.94 -1.81 -36.76
N ASN A 55 24.63 -2.43 -37.89
CA ASN A 55 23.38 -3.19 -38.04
C ASN A 55 23.19 -4.31 -37.00
N GLN A 56 24.28 -4.93 -36.52
CA GLN A 56 24.21 -5.93 -35.45
C GLN A 56 23.76 -5.32 -34.12
N ILE A 57 24.29 -4.16 -33.75
CA ILE A 57 23.90 -3.47 -32.50
C ILE A 57 22.45 -3.01 -32.58
N LYS A 58 21.98 -2.53 -33.75
CA LYS A 58 20.57 -2.19 -34.01
C LYS A 58 19.65 -3.39 -33.81
N THR A 59 20.04 -4.56 -34.30
CA THR A 59 19.26 -5.80 -34.16
C THR A 59 19.20 -6.25 -32.69
N TRP A 60 20.33 -6.17 -31.96
CA TRP A 60 20.36 -6.50 -30.51
C TRP A 60 19.59 -5.50 -29.66
N MET A 61 19.66 -4.19 -29.99
CA MET A 61 18.85 -3.18 -29.30
C MET A 61 17.35 -3.34 -29.58
N LEU A 62 16.96 -3.63 -30.83
CA LEU A 62 15.56 -3.93 -31.16
C LEU A 62 15.07 -5.19 -30.44
N ALA A 63 15.91 -6.23 -30.38
CA ALA A 63 15.60 -7.45 -29.65
C ALA A 63 15.50 -7.19 -28.12
N ALA A 64 16.38 -6.35 -27.58
CA ALA A 64 16.33 -5.95 -26.18
C ALA A 64 15.10 -5.07 -25.86
N ILE A 65 14.73 -4.14 -26.75
CA ILE A 65 13.52 -3.31 -26.61
C ILE A 65 12.27 -4.19 -26.75
N LEU A 66 12.25 -5.17 -27.66
CA LEU A 66 11.15 -6.12 -27.79
C LEU A 66 11.07 -7.07 -26.58
N LEU A 67 12.20 -7.47 -26.01
CA LEU A 67 12.24 -8.24 -24.76
C LEU A 67 11.81 -7.39 -23.53
N CYS A 68 12.18 -6.12 -23.47
CA CYS A 68 11.72 -5.20 -22.42
C CYS A 68 10.22 -4.86 -22.57
N CYS A 69 9.71 -4.74 -23.79
CA CYS A 69 8.28 -4.51 -24.04
C CYS A 69 7.42 -5.77 -23.80
N SER A 70 7.98 -6.97 -23.89
CA SER A 70 7.29 -8.21 -23.57
C SER A 70 7.23 -8.50 -22.07
N GLY A 71 8.00 -7.77 -21.24
CA GLY A 71 8.07 -7.95 -19.78
C GLY A 71 6.96 -7.30 -18.96
N ALA A 72 6.08 -6.50 -19.56
CA ALA A 72 5.08 -5.70 -18.81
C ALA A 72 3.63 -6.11 -19.07
N GLN A 73 3.36 -7.33 -19.54
CA GLN A 73 2.00 -7.87 -19.48
C GLN A 73 1.86 -8.70 -18.22
N ALA A 74 1.03 -8.20 -17.30
CA ALA A 74 0.59 -8.93 -16.12
C ALA A 74 0.01 -10.29 -16.55
N GLN A 75 0.85 -11.32 -16.51
CA GLN A 75 0.46 -12.66 -16.92
C GLN A 75 -0.21 -13.33 -15.73
N THR A 76 -1.52 -13.12 -15.57
CA THR A 76 -2.30 -13.79 -14.54
C THR A 76 -2.45 -15.28 -14.81
N LYS A 77 -2.55 -15.66 -16.08
CA LYS A 77 -2.67 -17.05 -16.50
C LYS A 77 -1.28 -17.67 -16.74
N ARG A 78 -0.92 -18.66 -15.94
CA ARG A 78 0.30 -19.44 -16.13
C ARG A 78 0.23 -20.27 -17.42
N SER A 79 1.37 -20.50 -18.09
CA SER A 79 1.45 -21.31 -19.30
C SER A 79 1.12 -22.80 -19.00
N ASP A 80 0.73 -23.53 -20.03
CA ASP A 80 0.48 -24.97 -19.90
C ASP A 80 1.76 -25.73 -19.49
N ASP A 81 2.92 -25.30 -19.97
CA ASP A 81 4.23 -25.87 -19.57
C ASP A 81 4.51 -25.64 -18.08
N PHE A 82 4.14 -24.46 -17.54
CA PHE A 82 4.25 -24.17 -16.12
C PHE A 82 3.33 -25.08 -15.29
N ARG A 83 2.06 -25.22 -15.72
CA ARG A 83 1.07 -26.07 -15.04
C ARG A 83 1.40 -27.56 -15.11
N ALA A 84 2.11 -27.99 -16.14
CA ALA A 84 2.60 -29.37 -16.21
C ALA A 84 3.69 -29.65 -15.17
N LYS A 85 4.44 -28.62 -14.72
CA LYS A 85 5.51 -28.74 -13.73
C LYS A 85 5.04 -28.49 -12.30
N TYR A 86 4.10 -27.56 -12.10
CA TYR A 86 3.75 -27.06 -10.77
C TYR A 86 2.23 -27.09 -10.54
N GLN A 87 1.85 -27.39 -9.32
CA GLN A 87 0.48 -27.32 -8.83
C GLN A 87 0.36 -26.26 -7.74
N LEU A 88 -0.59 -25.33 -7.88
CA LEU A 88 -0.91 -24.35 -6.84
C LEU A 88 -1.51 -25.09 -5.63
N LYS A 89 -0.96 -24.82 -4.44
CA LYS A 89 -1.36 -25.48 -3.19
C LYS A 89 -2.11 -24.53 -2.26
N GLU A 90 -1.69 -23.28 -2.22
CA GLU A 90 -2.22 -22.30 -1.30
C GLU A 90 -1.94 -20.89 -1.81
N VAL A 91 -2.79 -19.94 -1.42
CA VAL A 91 -2.56 -18.51 -1.62
C VAL A 91 -2.77 -17.76 -0.30
N VAL A 92 -1.76 -17.02 0.13
CA VAL A 92 -1.83 -16.11 1.28
C VAL A 92 -1.80 -14.66 0.76
N VAL A 93 -2.77 -13.86 1.18
CA VAL A 93 -2.94 -12.47 0.74
C VAL A 93 -2.84 -11.55 1.94
N MET A 94 -1.94 -10.54 1.86
CA MET A 94 -1.95 -9.38 2.75
C MET A 94 -2.47 -8.18 1.98
N SER A 95 -3.67 -7.73 2.29
CA SER A 95 -4.40 -6.67 1.58
C SER A 95 -4.34 -5.34 2.33
N ARG A 96 -4.08 -4.24 1.60
CA ARG A 96 -4.47 -2.89 1.99
C ARG A 96 -5.99 -2.75 1.81
N HIS A 97 -6.68 -2.01 2.71
CA HIS A 97 -8.09 -1.64 2.48
C HIS A 97 -8.27 -0.83 1.18
N ASN A 98 -9.48 -0.80 0.63
CA ASN A 98 -9.80 -0.03 -0.56
C ASN A 98 -10.19 1.42 -0.24
N ILE A 99 -10.70 2.17 -1.24
CA ILE A 99 -11.03 3.59 -1.15
C ILE A 99 -11.91 3.88 0.07
N ARG A 100 -11.52 4.89 0.83
CA ARG A 100 -12.18 5.36 2.05
C ARG A 100 -12.33 6.87 2.05
N SER A 101 -13.20 7.40 2.88
CA SER A 101 -13.18 8.81 3.19
C SER A 101 -11.91 9.18 4.00
N PRO A 102 -11.40 10.41 3.88
CA PRO A 102 -10.18 10.85 4.56
C PRO A 102 -10.24 10.68 6.07
N LEU A 103 -9.08 10.37 6.70
CA LEU A 103 -8.97 10.23 8.15
C LEU A 103 -9.25 11.56 8.88
N VAL A 104 -8.89 12.67 8.24
CA VAL A 104 -9.00 14.02 8.79
C VAL A 104 -10.31 14.72 8.47
N SER A 105 -11.28 14.02 7.84
CA SER A 105 -12.59 14.57 7.54
C SER A 105 -13.22 15.20 8.80
N GLY A 106 -13.53 16.50 8.73
CA GLY A 106 -14.07 17.25 9.85
C GLY A 106 -13.05 17.79 10.85
N SER A 107 -11.73 17.53 10.69
CA SER A 107 -10.74 18.19 11.54
C SER A 107 -10.67 19.70 11.21
N THR A 108 -10.48 20.53 12.24
CA THR A 108 -10.41 21.99 12.06
C THR A 108 -9.24 22.40 11.17
N ALA A 109 -8.07 21.77 11.32
CA ALA A 109 -6.89 22.09 10.51
C ALA A 109 -7.15 21.81 9.04
N TYR A 110 -7.65 20.61 8.71
CA TYR A 110 -7.99 20.20 7.35
C TYR A 110 -9.05 21.12 6.69
N MET A 111 -10.09 21.52 7.45
CA MET A 111 -11.18 22.37 6.93
C MET A 111 -10.74 23.81 6.68
N ARG A 112 -9.62 24.26 7.26
CA ARG A 112 -9.17 25.66 7.20
C ARG A 112 -8.10 25.96 6.17
N VAL A 113 -7.53 24.92 5.52
CA VAL A 113 -6.41 25.10 4.57
C VAL A 113 -6.84 25.48 3.16
N THR A 114 -8.13 25.54 2.88
CA THR A 114 -8.70 25.93 1.59
C THR A 114 -9.93 26.80 1.79
N PRO A 115 -10.21 27.78 0.91
CA PRO A 115 -11.49 28.50 0.87
C PRO A 115 -12.60 27.63 0.27
N TYR A 116 -12.25 26.54 -0.41
CA TYR A 116 -13.20 25.69 -1.11
C TYR A 116 -13.89 24.70 -0.19
N LYS A 117 -15.04 24.19 -0.65
CA LYS A 117 -15.74 23.10 0.01
C LYS A 117 -15.12 21.77 -0.43
N TRP A 118 -14.72 20.97 0.56
CA TRP A 118 -14.22 19.62 0.31
C TRP A 118 -15.28 18.68 -0.30
N PHE A 119 -14.79 17.65 -0.97
CA PHE A 119 -15.62 16.61 -1.58
C PHE A 119 -16.57 15.97 -0.56
N SER A 120 -17.81 15.70 -1.00
CA SER A 120 -18.82 15.04 -0.15
C SER A 120 -18.74 13.52 -0.32
N TRP A 121 -18.35 12.86 0.73
CA TRP A 121 -18.14 11.42 0.75
C TRP A 121 -19.43 10.63 0.97
N SER A 122 -19.49 9.41 0.39
CA SER A 122 -20.59 8.45 0.59
C SER A 122 -20.56 7.75 1.95
N SER A 123 -19.47 7.90 2.71
CA SER A 123 -19.26 7.29 4.03
C SER A 123 -18.73 8.28 5.05
N PRO A 124 -18.94 8.04 6.36
CA PRO A 124 -18.29 8.80 7.43
C PRO A 124 -16.76 8.80 7.30
N GLY A 125 -16.10 9.75 7.98
CA GLY A 125 -14.63 9.84 8.00
C GLY A 125 -13.97 8.52 8.35
N SER A 126 -12.89 8.17 7.67
CA SER A 126 -12.10 6.94 7.82
C SER A 126 -12.74 5.63 7.40
N GLN A 127 -14.01 5.61 6.98
CA GLN A 127 -14.72 4.40 6.60
C GLN A 127 -14.64 4.13 5.09
N LEU A 128 -14.71 2.86 4.71
CA LEU A 128 -14.74 2.41 3.32
C LEU A 128 -15.87 3.09 2.56
N SER A 129 -15.59 3.60 1.36
CA SER A 129 -16.60 4.19 0.49
C SER A 129 -17.44 3.11 -0.20
N LEU A 130 -18.60 3.48 -0.74
CA LEU A 130 -19.42 2.56 -1.53
C LEU A 130 -18.66 2.08 -2.77
N ARG A 131 -17.90 2.98 -3.42
CA ARG A 131 -17.04 2.61 -4.55
C ARG A 131 -15.97 1.60 -4.13
N GLY A 132 -15.28 1.84 -3.01
CA GLY A 132 -14.30 0.90 -2.46
C GLY A 132 -14.87 -0.50 -2.24
N GLY A 133 -16.13 -0.59 -1.78
CA GLY A 133 -16.84 -1.88 -1.63
C GLY A 133 -17.09 -2.58 -2.96
N VAL A 134 -17.55 -1.87 -4.00
CA VAL A 134 -17.74 -2.43 -5.35
C VAL A 134 -16.42 -2.95 -5.90
N LEU A 135 -15.35 -2.16 -5.84
CA LEU A 135 -14.02 -2.53 -6.34
C LEU A 135 -13.45 -3.78 -5.65
N GLU A 136 -13.67 -3.93 -4.34
CA GLU A 136 -13.26 -5.15 -3.64
C GLU A 136 -14.10 -6.37 -4.01
N THR A 137 -15.38 -6.20 -4.32
CA THR A 137 -16.20 -7.30 -4.85
C THR A 137 -15.68 -7.76 -6.21
N GLU A 138 -15.31 -6.83 -7.10
CA GLU A 138 -14.67 -7.14 -8.39
C GLU A 138 -13.33 -7.85 -8.21
N MET A 139 -12.49 -7.39 -7.28
CA MET A 139 -11.22 -8.02 -6.97
C MET A 139 -11.42 -9.44 -6.42
N GLY A 140 -12.39 -9.64 -5.53
CA GLY A 140 -12.76 -10.97 -5.03
C GLY A 140 -13.21 -11.91 -6.16
N GLN A 141 -14.02 -11.41 -7.11
CA GLN A 141 -14.44 -12.16 -8.29
C GLN A 141 -13.24 -12.54 -9.19
N PHE A 142 -12.29 -11.63 -9.37
CA PHE A 142 -11.04 -11.91 -10.09
C PHE A 142 -10.29 -13.07 -9.43
N PHE A 143 -10.06 -13.02 -8.11
CA PHE A 143 -9.36 -14.08 -7.39
C PHE A 143 -10.09 -15.42 -7.51
N ARG A 144 -11.42 -15.43 -7.41
CA ARG A 144 -12.22 -16.66 -7.63
C ARG A 144 -11.97 -17.25 -9.01
N LYS A 145 -12.10 -16.46 -10.07
CA LYS A 145 -11.88 -16.93 -11.45
C LYS A 145 -10.45 -17.44 -11.64
N TRP A 146 -9.47 -16.73 -11.09
CA TRP A 146 -8.08 -17.13 -11.15
C TRP A 146 -7.82 -18.47 -10.45
N LEU A 147 -8.24 -18.62 -9.18
CA LEU A 147 -7.94 -19.82 -8.40
C LEU A 147 -8.74 -21.06 -8.86
N VAL A 148 -9.91 -20.87 -9.44
CA VAL A 148 -10.63 -21.92 -10.16
C VAL A 148 -9.88 -22.31 -11.44
N GLY A 149 -9.43 -21.35 -12.20
CA GLY A 149 -8.68 -21.58 -13.43
C GLY A 149 -7.30 -22.22 -13.22
N GLU A 150 -6.66 -22.00 -12.06
CA GLU A 150 -5.42 -22.69 -11.65
C GLU A 150 -5.68 -24.04 -10.96
N GLY A 151 -6.95 -24.43 -10.79
CA GLY A 151 -7.34 -25.72 -10.22
C GLY A 151 -7.16 -25.86 -8.70
N LEU A 152 -6.92 -24.74 -7.99
CA LEU A 152 -6.85 -24.75 -6.52
C LEU A 152 -8.25 -24.92 -5.90
N LEU A 153 -9.25 -24.27 -6.47
CA LEU A 153 -10.62 -24.30 -6.00
C LEU A 153 -11.55 -24.89 -7.10
N PRO A 154 -12.56 -25.68 -6.73
CA PRO A 154 -13.61 -26.07 -7.67
C PRO A 154 -14.56 -24.89 -7.95
N ASP A 155 -15.31 -24.95 -9.05
CA ASP A 155 -16.43 -24.05 -9.27
C ASP A 155 -17.44 -24.14 -8.12
N ASN A 156 -18.04 -22.98 -7.78
CA ASN A 156 -19.02 -22.88 -6.70
C ASN A 156 -18.52 -23.37 -5.35
N TYR A 157 -17.21 -23.17 -5.10
CA TYR A 157 -16.52 -23.63 -3.91
C TYR A 157 -17.20 -23.17 -2.63
N ARG A 158 -17.35 -24.11 -1.71
CA ARG A 158 -17.76 -23.90 -0.32
C ARG A 158 -16.68 -24.49 0.57
N PRO A 159 -15.95 -23.67 1.31
CA PRO A 159 -14.86 -24.15 2.17
C PRO A 159 -15.40 -25.05 3.28
N GLU A 160 -14.63 -26.07 3.63
CA GLU A 160 -14.88 -26.96 4.74
C GLU A 160 -13.81 -26.76 5.83
N GLY A 161 -14.24 -26.75 7.08
CA GLY A 161 -13.32 -26.58 8.21
C GLY A 161 -12.45 -25.33 8.07
N ASP A 162 -11.15 -25.53 8.13
CA ASP A 162 -10.11 -24.47 8.14
C ASP A 162 -9.50 -24.18 6.75
N GLU A 163 -10.11 -24.62 5.66
CA GLU A 163 -9.54 -24.45 4.32
C GLU A 163 -9.36 -22.99 3.92
N VAL A 164 -10.14 -22.08 4.50
CA VAL A 164 -10.11 -20.64 4.18
C VAL A 164 -10.14 -19.81 5.46
N LEU A 165 -9.31 -18.76 5.50
CA LEU A 165 -9.33 -17.77 6.56
C LEU A 165 -9.51 -16.35 5.97
N PHE A 166 -10.43 -15.59 6.55
CA PHE A 166 -10.52 -14.13 6.40
C PHE A 166 -10.30 -13.50 7.76
N TYR A 167 -9.22 -12.72 7.88
CA TYR A 167 -8.89 -12.03 9.12
C TYR A 167 -8.56 -10.56 8.83
N ALA A 168 -9.32 -9.67 9.40
CA ALA A 168 -9.19 -8.23 9.21
C ALA A 168 -8.83 -7.50 10.49
N ASN A 169 -8.11 -6.39 10.36
CA ASN A 169 -8.05 -5.40 11.43
C ASN A 169 -9.49 -4.95 11.78
N SER A 170 -9.74 -4.69 13.06
CA SER A 170 -11.08 -4.33 13.56
C SER A 170 -11.51 -2.89 13.22
N ARG A 171 -10.85 -2.23 12.24
CA ARG A 171 -11.30 -0.96 11.67
C ARG A 171 -12.38 -1.21 10.62
N GLN A 172 -13.42 -0.36 10.63
CA GLN A 172 -14.54 -0.52 9.68
C GLN A 172 -14.07 -0.72 8.24
N ARG A 173 -13.13 0.10 7.73
CA ARG A 173 -12.65 0.02 6.35
C ARG A 173 -11.97 -1.29 6.00
N THR A 174 -11.21 -1.89 6.92
CA THR A 174 -10.52 -3.16 6.69
C THR A 174 -11.46 -4.35 6.81
N PHE A 175 -12.34 -4.32 7.80
CA PHE A 175 -13.41 -5.32 7.95
C PHE A 175 -14.35 -5.31 6.74
N ALA A 176 -14.81 -4.13 6.32
CA ALA A 176 -15.68 -3.99 5.14
C ALA A 176 -14.97 -4.43 3.85
N THR A 177 -13.69 -4.07 3.66
CA THR A 177 -12.89 -4.56 2.52
C THR A 177 -12.87 -6.08 2.47
N ALA A 178 -12.57 -6.76 3.58
CA ALA A 178 -12.57 -8.22 3.64
C ALA A 178 -13.96 -8.82 3.36
N LYS A 179 -15.02 -8.18 3.85
CA LYS A 179 -16.40 -8.61 3.63
C LYS A 179 -16.82 -8.51 2.17
N TYR A 180 -16.52 -7.39 1.51
CA TYR A 180 -16.83 -7.20 0.09
C TYR A 180 -15.99 -8.12 -0.80
N PHE A 181 -14.70 -8.28 -0.49
CA PHE A 181 -13.84 -9.24 -1.19
C PHE A 181 -14.39 -10.67 -1.06
N SER A 182 -14.73 -11.11 0.14
CA SER A 182 -15.27 -12.46 0.37
C SER A 182 -16.58 -12.70 -0.38
N ALA A 183 -17.44 -11.69 -0.50
CA ALA A 183 -18.68 -11.79 -1.26
C ALA A 183 -18.45 -12.01 -2.77
N GLY A 184 -17.43 -11.38 -3.36
CA GLY A 184 -17.00 -11.64 -4.74
C GLY A 184 -16.27 -12.97 -4.90
N PHE A 185 -15.46 -13.34 -3.91
CA PHE A 185 -14.61 -14.53 -3.94
C PHE A 185 -15.39 -15.82 -3.69
N LEU A 186 -16.25 -15.85 -2.68
CA LEU A 186 -17.02 -17.03 -2.27
C LEU A 186 -18.53 -16.72 -2.19
N PRO A 187 -19.18 -16.37 -3.31
CA PRO A 187 -20.57 -15.87 -3.30
C PRO A 187 -21.60 -16.91 -2.82
N PHE A 188 -21.24 -18.19 -2.80
CA PHE A 188 -22.12 -19.29 -2.36
C PHE A 188 -21.84 -19.76 -0.93
N ALA A 189 -20.85 -19.18 -0.24
CA ALA A 189 -20.49 -19.55 1.12
C ALA A 189 -20.88 -18.45 2.11
N ASN A 190 -21.27 -18.85 3.32
CA ASN A 190 -21.34 -17.92 4.43
C ASN A 190 -19.96 -17.80 5.06
N VAL A 191 -19.22 -16.75 4.68
CA VAL A 191 -17.86 -16.51 5.13
C VAL A 191 -17.87 -15.64 6.38
N GLU A 192 -17.27 -16.13 7.46
CA GLU A 192 -17.00 -15.33 8.64
C GLU A 192 -15.72 -14.51 8.43
N ILE A 193 -15.80 -13.20 8.71
CA ILE A 193 -14.64 -12.34 8.76
C ILE A 193 -14.16 -12.27 10.21
N THR A 194 -13.09 -12.95 10.51
CA THR A 194 -12.47 -12.93 11.83
C THR A 194 -11.89 -11.55 12.13
N HIS A 195 -12.10 -11.05 13.32
CA HIS A 195 -11.48 -9.84 13.85
C HIS A 195 -11.36 -9.97 15.38
N LYS A 196 -10.38 -9.31 15.96
CA LYS A 196 -10.04 -9.53 17.38
C LYS A 196 -10.83 -8.66 18.34
N TYR A 197 -11.09 -7.42 17.94
CA TYR A 197 -11.72 -6.42 18.81
C TYR A 197 -13.01 -5.91 18.21
N GLU A 198 -13.77 -5.18 19.03
CA GLU A 198 -14.89 -4.39 18.56
C GLU A 198 -14.48 -3.39 17.48
N GLU A 199 -15.45 -2.92 16.70
CA GLU A 199 -15.23 -1.97 15.61
C GLU A 199 -14.45 -0.74 16.10
N ASP A 200 -13.54 -0.30 15.22
CA ASP A 200 -12.65 0.86 15.41
C ASP A 200 -11.54 0.75 16.47
N LYS A 201 -11.37 -0.38 17.10
CA LYS A 201 -10.22 -0.66 17.94
C LYS A 201 -9.15 -1.40 17.14
N MET A 202 -7.95 -0.80 17.04
CA MET A 202 -6.83 -1.41 16.29
C MET A 202 -6.39 -2.74 16.91
N ASP A 203 -6.30 -3.77 16.09
CA ASP A 203 -5.71 -5.05 16.46
C ASP A 203 -4.18 -4.95 16.44
N PRO A 204 -3.45 -5.37 17.49
CA PRO A 204 -1.99 -5.40 17.51
C PRO A 204 -1.36 -6.19 16.35
N MET A 205 -2.06 -7.16 15.76
CA MET A 205 -1.60 -7.87 14.55
C MET A 205 -1.36 -6.92 13.38
N PHE A 206 -2.24 -5.93 13.21
CA PHE A 206 -2.22 -4.98 12.09
C PHE A 206 -1.78 -3.57 12.49
N THR A 207 -1.57 -3.32 13.78
CA THR A 207 -1.05 -2.04 14.26
C THR A 207 0.45 -2.01 14.06
N PRO A 208 1.01 -1.15 13.19
CA PRO A 208 2.46 -1.07 12.98
C PRO A 208 3.11 -0.29 14.13
N GLN A 209 3.13 -0.89 15.33
CA GLN A 209 3.61 -0.28 16.57
C GLN A 209 4.92 -0.90 17.04
N PHE A 210 5.77 -0.10 17.65
CA PHE A 210 6.98 -0.59 18.30
C PHE A 210 6.61 -1.39 19.56
N THR A 211 6.81 -2.70 19.52
CA THR A 211 6.55 -3.58 20.65
C THR A 211 7.75 -3.73 21.59
N LYS A 212 8.96 -3.53 21.05
CA LYS A 212 10.22 -3.46 21.79
C LYS A 212 10.92 -2.12 21.52
N MET A 213 11.49 -1.50 22.53
CA MET A 213 12.17 -0.21 22.41
C MET A 213 13.13 0.00 23.56
N ASN A 214 14.32 0.51 23.25
CA ASN A 214 15.22 1.17 24.19
C ASN A 214 15.87 2.39 23.52
N ASP A 215 16.63 3.19 24.24
CA ASP A 215 17.22 4.42 23.70
C ASP A 215 18.21 4.17 22.56
N ALA A 216 19.03 3.14 22.66
CA ALA A 216 20.02 2.80 21.62
C ALA A 216 19.30 2.35 20.32
N TYR A 217 18.27 1.54 20.45
CA TYR A 217 17.46 1.12 19.32
C TYR A 217 16.70 2.31 18.68
N ARG A 218 16.11 3.19 19.50
CA ARG A 218 15.44 4.41 19.01
C ARG A 218 16.39 5.29 18.21
N GLN A 219 17.61 5.53 18.72
CA GLN A 219 18.64 6.31 18.02
C GLN A 219 19.03 5.67 16.69
N ARG A 220 19.20 4.35 16.63
CA ARG A 220 19.47 3.61 15.40
C ARG A 220 18.35 3.80 14.38
N VAL A 221 17.09 3.59 14.78
CA VAL A 221 15.93 3.77 13.91
C VAL A 221 15.85 5.20 13.37
N VAL A 222 16.04 6.22 14.21
CA VAL A 222 16.05 7.62 13.77
C VAL A 222 17.21 7.88 12.79
N ALA A 223 18.39 7.30 13.02
CA ALA A 223 19.52 7.44 12.11
C ALA A 223 19.22 6.79 10.74
N GLU A 224 18.62 5.60 10.72
CA GLU A 224 18.20 4.94 9.49
C GLU A 224 17.12 5.76 8.74
N MET A 225 16.08 6.24 9.44
CA MET A 225 15.04 7.10 8.86
C MET A 225 15.65 8.38 8.25
N ASN A 226 16.59 9.00 8.96
CA ASN A 226 17.30 10.19 8.46
C ASN A 226 18.21 9.90 7.27
N ALA A 227 18.67 8.67 7.09
CA ALA A 227 19.50 8.27 5.94
C ALA A 227 18.68 7.95 4.69
N LEU A 228 17.38 7.66 4.83
CA LEU A 228 16.50 7.36 3.70
C LEU A 228 16.41 8.57 2.75
N HIS A 229 16.25 8.27 1.46
CA HIS A 229 16.08 9.28 0.39
C HIS A 229 17.16 10.38 0.37
N GLY A 230 18.37 10.09 0.85
CA GLY A 230 19.49 11.06 0.88
C GLY A 230 19.46 12.05 2.04
N GLY A 231 18.60 11.84 3.02
CA GLY A 231 18.49 12.63 4.24
C GLY A 231 17.38 13.70 4.21
N PRO A 232 17.12 14.37 5.36
CA PRO A 232 15.98 15.26 5.52
C PRO A 232 15.91 16.39 4.49
N GLN A 233 17.03 17.00 4.15
CA GLN A 233 17.07 18.07 3.15
C GLN A 233 16.74 17.54 1.76
N ALA A 234 17.26 16.36 1.37
CA ALA A 234 17.03 15.80 0.04
C ALA A 234 15.59 15.36 -0.15
N TRP A 235 14.99 14.65 0.82
CA TRP A 235 13.60 14.23 0.70
C TRP A 235 12.61 15.42 0.73
N MET A 236 12.89 16.47 1.52
CA MET A 236 12.07 17.68 1.50
C MET A 236 12.17 18.39 0.14
N GLN A 237 13.37 18.50 -0.43
CA GLN A 237 13.56 19.07 -1.77
C GLN A 237 12.83 18.26 -2.85
N SER A 238 12.78 16.93 -2.73
CA SER A 238 12.10 16.07 -3.71
C SER A 238 10.59 16.30 -3.76
N VAL A 239 9.95 16.63 -2.63
CA VAL A 239 8.50 16.85 -2.55
C VAL A 239 8.11 18.34 -2.69
N GLN A 240 9.06 19.26 -2.63
CA GLN A 240 8.77 20.71 -2.70
C GLN A 240 7.91 21.12 -3.89
N PRO A 241 8.14 20.63 -5.12
CA PRO A 241 7.27 20.96 -6.27
C PRO A 241 5.82 20.47 -6.07
N ALA A 242 5.65 19.30 -5.45
CA ALA A 242 4.32 18.75 -5.15
C ALA A 242 3.60 19.55 -4.06
N LEU A 243 4.34 19.99 -3.04
CA LEU A 243 3.80 20.86 -1.98
C LEU A 243 3.30 22.18 -2.57
N THR A 244 4.08 22.81 -3.46
CA THR A 244 3.67 24.03 -4.16
C THR A 244 2.44 23.80 -5.04
N LEU A 245 2.38 22.67 -5.76
CA LEU A 245 1.21 22.29 -6.55
C LEU A 245 -0.04 22.12 -5.66
N VAL A 246 0.10 21.46 -4.51
CA VAL A 246 -1.01 21.31 -3.56
C VAL A 246 -1.49 22.67 -3.04
N GLU A 247 -0.58 23.59 -2.67
CA GLU A 247 -0.94 24.95 -2.25
C GLU A 247 -1.77 25.68 -3.31
N GLU A 248 -1.37 25.57 -4.57
CA GLU A 248 -2.08 26.18 -5.70
C GLU A 248 -3.47 25.55 -5.89
N VAL A 249 -3.54 24.22 -5.93
CA VAL A 249 -4.79 23.47 -6.17
C VAL A 249 -5.85 23.75 -5.09
N ILE A 250 -5.43 23.85 -3.83
CA ILE A 250 -6.35 24.13 -2.71
C ILE A 250 -6.57 25.63 -2.47
N ASP A 251 -5.92 26.50 -3.24
CA ASP A 251 -5.93 27.96 -3.05
C ASP A 251 -5.61 28.36 -1.60
N MET A 252 -4.51 27.81 -1.10
CA MET A 252 -4.12 27.97 0.30
C MET A 252 -3.92 29.43 0.71
N ALA A 253 -3.43 30.27 -0.20
CA ALA A 253 -3.17 31.69 0.05
C ALA A 253 -4.44 32.46 0.47
N HIS A 254 -5.61 32.04 0.05
CA HIS A 254 -6.89 32.62 0.40
C HIS A 254 -7.67 31.82 1.45
N SER A 255 -7.04 30.83 2.04
CA SER A 255 -7.66 29.96 3.04
C SER A 255 -7.89 30.69 4.38
N PRO A 256 -8.85 30.24 5.21
CA PRO A 256 -9.03 30.76 6.56
C PRO A 256 -7.79 30.62 7.46
N ALA A 257 -6.95 29.63 7.19
CA ALA A 257 -5.70 29.41 7.93
C ALA A 257 -4.64 30.44 7.57
N ALA A 258 -4.46 30.75 6.28
CA ALA A 258 -3.51 31.76 5.81
C ALA A 258 -3.87 33.17 6.28
N LEU A 259 -5.17 33.51 6.28
CA LEU A 259 -5.66 34.80 6.74
C LEU A 259 -5.38 35.09 8.22
N ASN A 260 -5.15 34.03 9.01
CA ASN A 260 -4.83 34.15 10.43
C ASN A 260 -3.36 33.82 10.74
N ASP A 261 -2.52 33.67 9.73
CA ASP A 261 -1.10 33.29 9.84
C ASP A 261 -0.86 32.06 10.74
N THR A 262 -1.76 31.07 10.65
CA THR A 262 -1.77 29.91 11.55
C THR A 262 -1.37 28.61 10.87
N THR A 263 -1.04 28.62 9.57
CA THR A 263 -0.76 27.41 8.81
C THR A 263 0.61 27.43 8.17
N HIS A 264 1.44 26.50 8.61
CA HIS A 264 2.71 26.18 8.00
C HIS A 264 2.65 24.72 7.55
N PHE A 265 2.68 24.44 6.24
CA PHE A 265 2.54 23.07 5.76
C PHE A 265 3.84 22.26 5.89
N TRP A 266 5.00 22.90 5.69
CA TRP A 266 6.20 22.15 5.33
C TRP A 266 7.48 22.83 5.75
N TYR A 267 7.61 23.06 7.04
CA TYR A 267 8.80 23.72 7.57
C TYR A 267 9.62 22.81 8.47
N ASP A 268 10.80 23.30 8.80
CA ASP A 268 11.94 22.62 9.46
C ASP A 268 11.68 22.06 10.87
N ASP A 269 10.42 22.04 11.31
CA ASP A 269 10.02 21.52 12.61
C ASP A 269 9.64 20.03 12.62
N THR A 270 9.84 19.34 11.49
CA THR A 270 9.55 17.92 11.36
C THR A 270 10.45 17.07 12.24
N GLN A 271 9.86 16.31 13.15
CA GLN A 271 10.54 15.42 14.06
C GLN A 271 9.89 14.05 14.08
N PHE A 272 10.68 12.98 14.19
CA PHE A 272 10.17 11.64 14.41
C PHE A 272 9.74 11.45 15.86
N LYS A 273 8.56 10.86 16.06
CA LYS A 273 8.06 10.42 17.37
C LYS A 273 8.00 8.90 17.38
N LEU A 274 8.92 8.30 18.11
CA LEU A 274 9.06 6.85 18.23
C LEU A 274 8.91 6.46 19.70
N GLU A 275 7.77 5.83 20.01
CA GLU A 275 7.42 5.45 21.37
C GLU A 275 7.01 3.97 21.41
N LYS A 276 7.41 3.25 22.44
CA LYS A 276 6.95 1.88 22.67
C LYS A 276 5.42 1.84 22.81
N GLY A 277 4.78 0.88 22.16
CA GLY A 277 3.32 0.73 22.13
C GLY A 277 2.60 1.70 21.20
N SER A 278 3.36 2.46 20.38
CA SER A 278 2.79 3.42 19.42
C SER A 278 3.33 3.20 18.02
N GLU A 279 2.52 3.60 17.04
CA GLU A 279 2.98 3.71 15.65
C GLU A 279 4.01 4.84 15.52
N PRO A 280 5.04 4.69 14.64
CA PRO A 280 5.92 5.80 14.32
C PRO A 280 5.12 6.97 13.74
N LYS A 281 5.47 8.19 14.11
CA LYS A 281 4.81 9.41 13.65
C LYS A 281 5.83 10.49 13.35
N MET A 282 5.43 11.41 12.49
CA MET A 282 6.07 12.73 12.36
C MET A 282 5.25 13.77 13.10
N SER A 283 5.91 14.82 13.58
CA SER A 283 5.28 16.07 14.01
C SER A 283 5.63 17.19 13.04
N GLY A 284 4.89 18.31 13.09
CA GLY A 284 5.13 19.46 12.24
C GLY A 284 4.17 19.57 11.05
N GLY A 285 4.39 20.59 10.23
CA GLY A 285 3.49 20.95 9.14
C GLY A 285 3.40 19.90 8.04
N TYR A 286 4.44 19.11 7.82
CA TYR A 286 4.44 18.03 6.82
C TYR A 286 3.33 16.98 7.05
N THR A 287 2.94 16.74 8.31
CA THR A 287 1.83 15.85 8.64
C THR A 287 0.49 16.36 8.09
N LEU A 288 0.29 17.68 8.10
CA LEU A 288 -0.91 18.28 7.51
C LEU A 288 -0.87 18.19 5.98
N ALA A 289 0.28 18.47 5.36
CA ALA A 289 0.47 18.32 3.92
C ALA A 289 0.18 16.88 3.46
N ASN A 290 0.71 15.87 4.17
CA ASN A 290 0.41 14.46 3.93
C ASN A 290 -1.10 14.16 4.02
N SER A 291 -1.79 14.70 5.02
CA SER A 291 -3.23 14.50 5.19
C SER A 291 -4.05 15.13 4.07
N VAL A 292 -3.62 16.29 3.57
CA VAL A 292 -4.25 16.98 2.43
C VAL A 292 -4.01 16.19 1.14
N ALA A 293 -2.78 15.73 0.90
CA ALA A 293 -2.44 14.91 -0.26
C ALA A 293 -3.24 13.60 -0.29
N ASP A 294 -3.32 12.88 0.84
CA ASP A 294 -4.16 11.68 0.98
C ASP A 294 -5.63 11.95 0.63
N ALA A 295 -6.18 13.07 1.11
CA ALA A 295 -7.57 13.43 0.83
C ALA A 295 -7.81 13.74 -0.65
N LEU A 296 -6.89 14.45 -1.32
CA LEU A 296 -6.97 14.75 -2.75
C LEU A 296 -6.90 13.47 -3.61
N VAL A 297 -5.97 12.59 -3.31
CA VAL A 297 -5.80 11.31 -4.03
C VAL A 297 -7.02 10.41 -3.88
N LEU A 298 -7.53 10.27 -2.67
CA LEU A 298 -8.76 9.51 -2.42
C LEU A 298 -9.96 10.12 -3.17
N GLN A 299 -10.08 11.44 -3.20
CA GLN A 299 -11.10 12.14 -3.98
C GLN A 299 -10.97 11.86 -5.48
N CYS A 300 -9.76 11.86 -6.03
CA CYS A 300 -9.51 11.54 -7.43
C CYS A 300 -10.04 10.15 -7.80
N TYR A 301 -9.81 9.16 -6.96
CA TYR A 301 -10.35 7.82 -7.17
C TYR A 301 -11.87 7.73 -7.01
N GLU A 302 -12.44 8.41 -6.02
CA GLU A 302 -13.88 8.36 -5.73
C GLU A 302 -14.71 9.15 -6.75
N SER A 303 -14.20 10.29 -7.26
CA SER A 303 -14.95 11.22 -8.11
C SER A 303 -14.98 10.86 -9.60
N GLU A 304 -14.28 9.83 -10.04
CA GLU A 304 -14.12 9.48 -11.47
C GLU A 304 -13.47 10.60 -12.31
N SER A 305 -12.74 11.49 -11.67
CA SER A 305 -12.21 12.70 -12.32
C SER A 305 -10.78 12.98 -11.90
N MET A 306 -9.97 13.39 -12.87
CA MET A 306 -8.61 13.88 -12.64
C MET A 306 -8.61 15.38 -12.23
N THR A 307 -9.75 15.94 -11.83
CA THR A 307 -9.86 17.32 -11.38
C THR A 307 -9.93 17.42 -9.86
N ALA A 308 -9.35 18.49 -9.31
CA ALA A 308 -9.50 18.87 -7.91
C ALA A 308 -9.76 20.38 -7.83
N PHE A 309 -10.83 20.80 -7.17
CA PHE A 309 -11.23 22.20 -7.00
C PHE A 309 -11.25 23.03 -8.30
N GLY A 310 -11.58 22.39 -9.44
CA GLY A 310 -11.62 23.02 -10.76
C GLY A 310 -10.30 22.99 -11.53
N HIS A 311 -9.22 22.50 -10.96
CA HIS A 311 -7.95 22.26 -11.64
C HIS A 311 -7.95 20.88 -12.31
N GLU A 312 -7.71 20.84 -13.63
CA GLU A 312 -7.42 19.59 -14.34
C GLU A 312 -5.96 19.24 -14.13
N LEU A 313 -5.68 18.07 -13.54
CA LEU A 313 -4.33 17.63 -13.23
C LEU A 313 -3.94 16.45 -14.12
N THR A 314 -2.71 16.44 -14.60
CA THR A 314 -2.16 15.30 -15.31
C THR A 314 -1.89 14.13 -14.36
N GLN A 315 -1.69 12.93 -14.91
CA GLN A 315 -1.31 11.77 -14.11
C GLN A 315 0.01 12.01 -13.35
N GLU A 316 0.98 12.67 -14.00
CA GLU A 316 2.26 13.01 -13.38
C GLU A 316 2.09 13.98 -12.20
N GLN A 317 1.19 14.97 -12.32
CA GLN A 317 0.87 15.89 -11.23
C GLN A 317 0.19 15.16 -10.06
N TRP A 318 -0.74 14.25 -10.35
CA TRP A 318 -1.35 13.41 -9.32
C TRP A 318 -0.33 12.50 -8.62
N ARG A 319 0.59 11.90 -9.39
CA ARG A 319 1.70 11.11 -8.83
C ARG A 319 2.64 11.95 -7.96
N ALA A 320 2.93 13.19 -8.37
CA ALA A 320 3.70 14.11 -7.55
C ALA A 320 3.00 14.40 -6.21
N ILE A 321 1.67 14.63 -6.21
CA ILE A 321 0.87 14.79 -4.99
C ILE A 321 0.94 13.52 -4.12
N CYS A 322 0.82 12.33 -4.72
CA CYS A 322 1.01 11.06 -4.01
C CYS A 322 2.41 10.95 -3.39
N GLY A 323 3.44 11.49 -4.06
CA GLY A 323 4.82 11.50 -3.58
C GLY A 323 4.98 12.11 -2.18
N ILE A 324 4.13 13.03 -1.78
CA ILE A 324 4.11 13.59 -0.42
C ILE A 324 3.82 12.46 0.61
N LYS A 325 2.82 11.64 0.33
CA LYS A 325 2.46 10.50 1.18
C LYS A 325 3.50 9.38 1.09
N GLU A 326 4.02 9.09 -0.09
CA GLU A 326 5.05 8.07 -0.30
C GLU A 326 6.31 8.35 0.52
N VAL A 327 6.77 9.60 0.55
CA VAL A 327 7.89 10.00 1.39
C VAL A 327 7.55 9.87 2.87
N TYR A 328 6.36 10.31 3.29
CA TYR A 328 5.91 10.18 4.68
C TYR A 328 5.90 8.71 5.14
N ASP A 329 5.25 7.84 4.38
CA ASP A 329 5.15 6.41 4.70
C ASP A 329 6.52 5.71 4.58
N GLY A 330 7.28 6.05 3.54
CA GLY A 330 8.63 5.53 3.32
C GLY A 330 9.55 5.81 4.51
N LEU A 331 9.56 7.03 5.01
CA LEU A 331 10.39 7.39 6.17
C LEU A 331 9.97 6.64 7.44
N LEU A 332 8.66 6.46 7.67
CA LEU A 332 8.16 5.88 8.92
C LEU A 332 8.16 4.34 8.95
N PHE A 333 7.95 3.69 7.80
CA PHE A 333 7.67 2.26 7.77
C PHE A 333 8.70 1.41 7.02
N THR A 334 9.68 2.02 6.32
CA THR A 334 10.63 1.26 5.50
C THR A 334 12.09 1.28 6.00
N ALA A 335 12.42 2.08 7.02
CA ALA A 335 13.70 1.92 7.72
C ALA A 335 13.78 0.49 8.27
N HIS A 336 14.83 -0.27 7.91
CA HIS A 336 14.87 -1.73 8.14
C HIS A 336 14.66 -2.11 9.60
N SER A 337 15.39 -1.46 10.51
CA SER A 337 15.21 -1.72 11.95
C SER A 337 13.79 -1.43 12.43
N ALA A 338 13.14 -0.35 11.95
CA ALA A 338 11.75 -0.08 12.26
C ALA A 338 10.84 -1.16 11.68
N ALA A 339 11.00 -1.46 10.40
CA ALA A 339 10.17 -2.41 9.67
C ALA A 339 10.14 -3.79 10.32
N VAL A 340 11.28 -4.30 10.76
CA VAL A 340 11.41 -5.59 11.49
C VAL A 340 10.53 -5.61 12.75
N ASN A 341 10.52 -4.53 13.53
CA ASN A 341 9.70 -4.45 14.73
C ASN A 341 8.20 -4.32 14.42
N LEU A 342 7.88 -3.45 13.46
CA LEU A 342 6.49 -3.14 13.10
C LEU A 342 5.78 -4.29 12.40
N ALA A 343 6.52 -5.03 11.55
CA ALA A 343 5.97 -6.12 10.74
C ALA A 343 5.98 -7.48 11.44
N TYR A 344 6.70 -7.65 12.55
CA TYR A 344 6.88 -8.94 13.20
C TYR A 344 5.59 -9.77 13.38
N PRO A 345 4.46 -9.20 13.87
CA PRO A 345 3.25 -9.99 14.05
C PRO A 345 2.69 -10.54 12.73
N LEU A 346 2.73 -9.74 11.66
CA LEU A 346 2.23 -10.14 10.34
C LEU A 346 3.19 -11.08 9.62
N VAL A 347 4.51 -10.88 9.72
CA VAL A 347 5.51 -11.81 9.18
C VAL A 347 5.36 -13.18 9.83
N SER A 348 5.24 -13.23 11.16
CA SER A 348 4.98 -14.47 11.88
C SER A 348 3.68 -15.13 11.42
N ARG A 349 2.61 -14.35 11.26
CA ARG A 349 1.31 -14.88 10.81
C ARG A 349 1.35 -15.42 9.37
N ILE A 350 1.95 -14.69 8.44
CA ILE A 350 2.09 -15.13 7.05
C ILE A 350 2.91 -16.43 6.99
N ARG A 351 4.01 -16.51 7.77
CA ARG A 351 4.81 -17.71 7.87
C ARG A 351 4.00 -18.89 8.40
N GLU A 352 3.23 -18.72 9.47
CA GLU A 352 2.35 -19.76 10.01
C GLU A 352 1.34 -20.26 8.98
N GLU A 353 0.69 -19.36 8.23
CA GLU A 353 -0.27 -19.74 7.21
C GLU A 353 0.40 -20.52 6.07
N LEU A 354 1.55 -20.10 5.56
CA LEU A 354 2.29 -20.82 4.50
C LEU A 354 2.71 -22.25 4.89
N HIS A 355 2.77 -22.55 6.19
CA HIS A 355 3.06 -23.88 6.71
C HIS A 355 1.82 -24.63 7.21
N ARG A 356 0.64 -24.04 7.12
CA ARG A 356 -0.59 -24.65 7.65
C ARG A 356 -1.13 -25.71 6.69
N GLU A 357 -1.15 -26.94 7.13
CA GLU A 357 -1.71 -28.03 6.33
C GLU A 357 -3.21 -27.87 6.09
N GLY A 358 -3.66 -28.17 4.87
CA GLY A 358 -5.07 -28.10 4.47
C GLY A 358 -5.60 -26.69 4.18
N ARG A 359 -4.83 -25.62 4.49
CA ARG A 359 -5.17 -24.27 4.13
C ARG A 359 -5.03 -24.07 2.61
N LYS A 360 -6.05 -23.53 1.96
CA LYS A 360 -6.05 -23.20 0.53
C LYS A 360 -5.95 -21.69 0.30
N PHE A 361 -6.60 -20.90 1.16
CA PHE A 361 -6.65 -19.45 0.98
C PHE A 361 -6.69 -18.72 2.33
N THR A 362 -5.83 -17.73 2.46
CA THR A 362 -5.81 -16.80 3.61
C THR A 362 -5.87 -15.38 3.12
N PHE A 363 -6.79 -14.58 3.67
CA PHE A 363 -6.92 -13.16 3.39
C PHE A 363 -6.76 -12.36 4.68
N LEU A 364 -5.62 -11.67 4.79
CA LEU A 364 -5.32 -10.74 5.87
C LEU A 364 -5.58 -9.32 5.37
N CYS A 365 -6.40 -8.53 6.06
CA CYS A 365 -6.73 -7.17 5.63
C CYS A 365 -6.31 -6.10 6.64
N GLY A 366 -5.39 -5.25 6.21
CA GLY A 366 -4.81 -4.15 6.98
C GLY A 366 -4.67 -2.86 6.17
N HIS A 367 -3.48 -2.27 6.24
CA HIS A 367 -3.17 -0.92 5.79
C HIS A 367 -1.94 -0.90 4.86
N ASP A 368 -1.70 0.23 4.20
CA ASP A 368 -0.48 0.52 3.42
C ASP A 368 0.80 0.36 4.26
N SER A 369 0.80 0.86 5.49
CA SER A 369 1.90 0.71 6.45
C SER A 369 2.27 -0.75 6.74
N ASN A 370 1.29 -1.68 6.69
CA ASN A 370 1.56 -3.11 6.84
C ASN A 370 2.28 -3.67 5.60
N LEU A 371 1.84 -3.32 4.39
CA LEU A 371 2.50 -3.74 3.17
C LEU A 371 3.94 -3.19 3.12
N ALA A 372 4.10 -1.90 3.43
CA ALA A 372 5.40 -1.24 3.43
C ALA A 372 6.37 -1.87 4.44
N SER A 373 5.93 -2.07 5.69
CA SER A 373 6.80 -2.64 6.74
C SER A 373 7.14 -4.11 6.49
N ILE A 374 6.19 -4.93 6.02
CA ILE A 374 6.47 -6.33 5.62
C ILE A 374 7.50 -6.36 4.50
N SER A 375 7.31 -5.52 3.47
CA SER A 375 8.22 -5.47 2.32
C SER A 375 9.63 -5.09 2.73
N ALA A 376 9.79 -4.08 3.58
CA ALA A 376 11.10 -3.65 4.06
C ALA A 376 11.76 -4.68 5.00
N ALA A 377 10.99 -5.30 5.91
CA ALA A 377 11.49 -6.34 6.82
C ALA A 377 11.98 -7.59 6.07
N LEU A 378 11.28 -7.98 4.99
CA LEU A 378 11.62 -9.14 4.17
C LEU A 378 12.53 -8.81 2.99
N ARG A 379 12.96 -7.55 2.85
CA ARG A 379 13.80 -7.03 1.75
C ARG A 379 13.17 -7.30 0.38
N PHE A 380 11.85 -7.08 0.28
CA PHE A 380 11.13 -7.10 -0.98
C PHE A 380 11.40 -5.81 -1.75
N VAL A 381 11.81 -5.93 -2.99
CA VAL A 381 11.95 -4.81 -3.92
C VAL A 381 10.60 -4.60 -4.60
N LEU A 382 9.80 -3.69 -4.03
CA LEU A 382 8.50 -3.37 -4.60
C LEU A 382 8.69 -2.71 -5.97
N PRO A 383 7.98 -3.20 -7.01
CA PRO A 383 8.03 -2.56 -8.32
C PRO A 383 7.31 -1.20 -8.28
N GLU A 384 7.76 -0.26 -9.11
CA GLU A 384 7.00 0.97 -9.35
C GLU A 384 5.69 0.66 -10.09
N THR A 385 4.59 1.15 -9.56
CA THR A 385 3.24 0.88 -10.09
C THR A 385 2.86 1.94 -11.13
N GLU A 386 3.30 1.78 -12.37
CA GLU A 386 3.09 2.75 -13.46
C GLU A 386 1.62 3.09 -13.74
N GLN A 387 0.72 2.15 -13.48
CA GLN A 387 -0.72 2.27 -13.74
C GLN A 387 -1.51 2.82 -12.54
N ALA A 388 -0.87 3.08 -11.38
CA ALA A 388 -1.47 3.66 -10.19
C ALA A 388 -1.01 5.12 -9.98
N LEU A 389 -1.62 5.82 -9.03
CA LEU A 389 -1.14 7.12 -8.57
C LEU A 389 -0.07 6.95 -7.50
N GLU A 390 -0.26 6.04 -6.56
CA GLU A 390 0.76 5.64 -5.58
C GLU A 390 1.81 4.75 -6.24
N LEU A 391 3.08 4.93 -5.87
CA LEU A 391 4.21 4.23 -6.51
C LEU A 391 4.43 2.80 -6.02
N HIS A 392 4.12 2.48 -4.76
CA HIS A 392 4.54 1.20 -4.16
C HIS A 392 3.40 0.40 -3.53
N THR A 393 2.46 1.06 -2.89
CA THR A 393 1.35 0.40 -2.19
C THR A 393 0.00 0.98 -2.57
N PRO A 394 -0.45 0.86 -3.83
CA PRO A 394 -1.71 1.45 -4.31
C PRO A 394 -2.91 1.10 -3.43
N ILE A 395 -3.91 1.97 -3.45
CA ILE A 395 -5.17 1.71 -2.74
C ILE A 395 -5.75 0.35 -3.15
N GLY A 396 -6.18 -0.47 -2.19
CA GLY A 396 -6.68 -1.81 -2.45
C GLY A 396 -5.63 -2.82 -2.93
N SER A 397 -4.33 -2.48 -2.96
CA SER A 397 -3.27 -3.41 -3.38
C SER A 397 -3.08 -4.55 -2.39
N LYS A 398 -2.50 -5.63 -2.88
CA LYS A 398 -2.33 -6.88 -2.15
C LYS A 398 -0.94 -7.46 -2.40
N LEU A 399 -0.22 -7.82 -1.32
CA LEU A 399 0.90 -8.75 -1.39
C LEU A 399 0.34 -10.15 -1.44
N VAL A 400 0.66 -10.90 -2.48
CA VAL A 400 0.11 -12.22 -2.74
C VAL A 400 1.24 -13.24 -2.76
N PHE A 401 1.16 -14.22 -1.89
CA PHE A 401 2.08 -15.34 -1.79
C PHE A 401 1.39 -16.57 -2.39
N GLU A 402 1.88 -17.04 -3.53
CA GLU A 402 1.38 -18.23 -4.21
C GLU A 402 2.28 -19.42 -3.89
N LYS A 403 1.79 -20.38 -3.14
CA LYS A 403 2.55 -21.61 -2.80
C LYS A 403 2.32 -22.66 -3.88
N TRP A 404 3.40 -23.07 -4.52
CA TRP A 404 3.42 -24.04 -5.61
C TRP A 404 4.21 -25.30 -5.21
N SER A 405 3.87 -26.46 -5.79
CA SER A 405 4.61 -27.69 -5.59
C SER A 405 4.85 -28.39 -6.93
N ASN A 406 6.06 -28.93 -7.12
CA ASN A 406 6.37 -29.84 -8.22
C ASN A 406 6.25 -31.33 -7.85
N GLY A 407 5.71 -31.63 -6.67
CA GLY A 407 5.56 -32.97 -6.12
C GLY A 407 6.72 -33.42 -5.22
N THR A 408 7.88 -32.77 -5.28
CA THR A 408 9.05 -33.03 -4.42
C THR A 408 9.48 -31.84 -3.59
N GLU A 409 9.34 -30.65 -4.12
CA GLU A 409 9.73 -29.40 -3.48
C GLU A 409 8.57 -28.39 -3.53
N GLU A 410 8.58 -27.47 -2.59
CA GLU A 410 7.65 -26.34 -2.51
C GLU A 410 8.34 -25.05 -2.90
N PHE A 411 7.61 -24.23 -3.63
CA PHE A 411 8.04 -22.95 -4.16
C PHE A 411 7.02 -21.87 -3.81
N VAL A 412 7.43 -20.62 -3.94
CA VAL A 412 6.57 -19.46 -3.74
C VAL A 412 6.81 -18.41 -4.81
N ALA A 413 5.74 -17.88 -5.38
CA ALA A 413 5.76 -16.61 -6.08
C ALA A 413 5.24 -15.52 -5.14
N VAL A 414 5.87 -14.35 -5.14
CA VAL A 414 5.39 -13.19 -4.40
C VAL A 414 5.06 -12.10 -5.41
N ASN A 415 3.82 -11.61 -5.38
CA ASN A 415 3.32 -10.64 -6.32
C ASN A 415 2.67 -9.45 -5.62
N LEU A 416 2.78 -8.27 -6.23
CA LEU A 416 1.93 -7.11 -5.93
C LEU A 416 0.76 -7.10 -6.91
N VAL A 417 -0.46 -7.18 -6.40
CA VAL A 417 -1.70 -7.15 -7.20
C VAL A 417 -2.47 -5.88 -6.89
N TYR A 418 -2.82 -5.11 -7.94
CA TYR A 418 -3.57 -3.86 -7.78
C TYR A 418 -4.40 -3.51 -9.02
N GLN A 419 -5.39 -2.65 -8.85
CA GLN A 419 -6.18 -2.10 -9.95
C GLN A 419 -5.55 -0.80 -10.46
N ALA A 420 -5.48 -0.65 -11.79
CA ALA A 420 -5.05 0.60 -12.42
C ALA A 420 -6.01 1.76 -12.12
N VAL A 421 -5.54 3.00 -12.20
CA VAL A 421 -6.37 4.21 -11.99
C VAL A 421 -7.67 4.15 -12.77
N GLY A 422 -7.60 3.84 -14.07
CA GLY A 422 -8.80 3.75 -14.91
C GLY A 422 -9.76 2.63 -14.48
N GLN A 423 -9.24 1.52 -13.94
CA GLN A 423 -10.07 0.44 -13.40
C GLN A 423 -10.81 0.87 -12.12
N LEU A 424 -10.12 1.60 -11.24
CA LEU A 424 -10.71 2.15 -10.02
C LEU A 424 -11.81 3.18 -10.33
N GLN A 425 -11.52 4.12 -11.22
CA GLN A 425 -12.45 5.18 -11.60
C GLN A 425 -13.67 4.66 -12.38
N ASN A 426 -13.48 3.68 -13.26
CA ASN A 426 -14.56 3.13 -14.09
C ASN A 426 -15.26 1.92 -13.47
N ARG A 427 -14.84 1.42 -12.31
CA ARG A 427 -15.36 0.20 -11.68
C ARG A 427 -15.39 -0.97 -12.67
N THR A 428 -14.25 -1.19 -13.32
CA THR A 428 -14.12 -2.13 -14.43
C THR A 428 -14.28 -3.57 -13.96
N LEU A 429 -15.10 -4.34 -14.64
CA LEU A 429 -15.18 -5.79 -14.44
C LEU A 429 -13.85 -6.45 -14.76
N LEU A 430 -13.36 -7.27 -13.84
CA LEU A 430 -12.05 -7.91 -13.93
C LEU A 430 -12.15 -9.36 -14.41
N SER A 431 -11.16 -9.79 -15.16
CA SER A 431 -10.92 -11.17 -15.54
C SER A 431 -9.51 -11.61 -15.14
N TRP A 432 -9.26 -12.92 -15.08
CA TRP A 432 -7.92 -13.46 -14.86
C TRP A 432 -7.17 -13.73 -16.18
N ALA A 433 -7.86 -13.59 -17.30
CA ALA A 433 -7.27 -13.66 -18.63
C ALA A 433 -7.87 -12.54 -19.49
N VAL A 434 -7.12 -12.04 -20.47
CA VAL A 434 -7.60 -11.04 -21.44
C VAL A 434 -8.48 -11.76 -22.46
N GLU A 435 -9.69 -12.11 -22.03
CA GLU A 435 -10.72 -12.73 -22.86
C GLU A 435 -11.96 -11.83 -22.86
N ASP A 436 -12.68 -11.79 -23.96
CA ASP A 436 -13.98 -11.12 -24.09
C ASP A 436 -14.03 -9.61 -23.76
N GLY A 437 -12.91 -8.90 -23.88
CA GLY A 437 -12.84 -7.45 -23.62
C GLY A 437 -12.87 -7.06 -22.14
N LEU A 438 -12.80 -8.02 -21.22
CA LEU A 438 -12.61 -7.76 -19.79
C LEU A 438 -11.12 -7.41 -19.51
N GLN A 439 -10.91 -6.57 -18.50
CA GLN A 439 -9.57 -6.17 -18.09
C GLN A 439 -9.07 -7.07 -16.96
N VAL A 440 -7.75 -7.23 -16.90
CA VAL A 440 -7.07 -7.89 -15.76
C VAL A 440 -6.49 -6.83 -14.84
N PRO A 441 -6.45 -7.06 -13.51
CA PRO A 441 -5.68 -6.20 -12.62
C PRO A 441 -4.19 -6.32 -12.92
N GLN A 442 -3.40 -5.38 -12.42
CA GLN A 442 -1.95 -5.46 -12.53
C GLN A 442 -1.45 -6.53 -11.55
N VAL A 443 -0.62 -7.46 -12.04
CA VAL A 443 0.06 -8.49 -11.24
C VAL A 443 1.55 -8.36 -11.51
N MET A 444 2.29 -7.84 -10.53
CA MET A 444 3.71 -7.55 -10.68
C MET A 444 4.54 -8.45 -9.77
N PRO A 445 5.45 -9.27 -10.31
CA PRO A 445 6.32 -10.09 -9.50
C PRO A 445 7.25 -9.21 -8.65
N ILE A 446 7.43 -9.63 -7.40
CA ILE A 446 8.29 -8.96 -6.43
C ILE A 446 9.64 -9.68 -6.39
N ALA A 447 10.72 -8.92 -6.63
CA ALA A 447 12.06 -9.39 -6.41
C ALA A 447 12.39 -9.36 -4.90
N ILE A 448 13.12 -10.37 -4.43
CA ILE A 448 13.57 -10.47 -3.03
C ILE A 448 15.08 -10.31 -3.01
N GLU A 449 15.58 -9.25 -2.38
CA GLU A 449 17.00 -8.97 -2.33
C GLU A 449 17.77 -10.14 -1.67
N GLY A 450 18.82 -10.60 -2.35
CA GLY A 450 19.66 -11.72 -1.90
C GLY A 450 19.07 -13.11 -2.14
N LEU A 451 17.86 -13.24 -2.72
CA LEU A 451 17.31 -14.51 -3.18
C LEU A 451 17.24 -14.56 -4.70
N THR A 452 17.35 -15.75 -5.26
CA THR A 452 17.28 -15.95 -6.72
C THR A 452 16.07 -16.83 -7.06
N ALA A 453 15.17 -16.29 -7.87
CA ALA A 453 14.08 -17.06 -8.44
C ALA A 453 14.59 -18.02 -9.52
N ASN A 454 13.92 -19.16 -9.70
CA ASN A 454 14.21 -20.08 -10.80
C ASN A 454 13.76 -19.49 -12.16
N SER A 455 13.99 -20.22 -13.24
CA SER A 455 13.61 -19.79 -14.61
C SER A 455 12.10 -19.56 -14.81
N ASP A 456 11.28 -20.12 -13.94
CA ASP A 456 9.83 -20.00 -13.97
C ASP A 456 9.32 -18.85 -13.03
N GLY A 457 10.24 -18.07 -12.42
CA GLY A 457 9.95 -16.93 -11.55
C GLY A 457 9.57 -17.31 -10.12
N LEU A 458 9.90 -18.50 -9.68
CA LEU A 458 9.56 -19.02 -8.35
C LEU A 458 10.79 -19.04 -7.44
N TYR A 459 10.63 -18.63 -6.19
CA TYR A 459 11.60 -18.85 -5.11
C TYR A 459 11.33 -20.21 -4.46
N ARG A 460 12.35 -20.84 -3.88
CA ARG A 460 12.11 -21.99 -3.00
C ARG A 460 11.40 -21.51 -1.73
N LEU A 461 10.38 -22.21 -1.29
CA LEU A 461 9.66 -21.83 -0.05
C LEU A 461 10.62 -21.81 1.15
N ALA A 462 11.57 -22.75 1.20
CA ALA A 462 12.59 -22.78 2.26
C ALA A 462 13.48 -21.52 2.31
N ASP A 463 13.78 -20.89 1.17
CA ASP A 463 14.59 -19.68 1.13
C ASP A 463 13.79 -18.46 1.63
N LEU A 464 12.50 -18.37 1.29
CA LEU A 464 11.61 -17.33 1.86
C LEU A 464 11.40 -17.57 3.37
N ASP A 465 11.22 -18.81 3.79
CA ASP A 465 11.08 -19.16 5.22
C ASP A 465 12.32 -18.78 6.03
N ALA A 466 13.51 -19.02 5.46
CA ALA A 466 14.77 -18.59 6.07
C ALA A 466 14.83 -17.05 6.20
N ARG A 467 14.38 -16.29 5.19
CA ARG A 467 14.30 -14.83 5.23
C ARG A 467 13.30 -14.34 6.30
N MET A 468 12.13 -14.97 6.43
CA MET A 468 11.18 -14.65 7.50
C MET A 468 11.76 -14.96 8.88
N THR A 469 12.47 -16.08 9.01
CA THR A 469 13.16 -16.49 10.25
C THR A 469 14.28 -15.50 10.61
N GLU A 470 15.05 -15.00 9.63
CA GLU A 470 16.06 -13.95 9.83
C GLU A 470 15.41 -12.68 10.40
N ALA A 471 14.35 -12.17 9.77
CA ALA A 471 13.65 -10.99 10.25
C ALA A 471 13.06 -11.17 11.67
N MET A 472 12.53 -12.36 11.97
CA MET A 472 12.04 -12.69 13.31
C MET A 472 13.18 -12.74 14.33
N ALA A 473 14.34 -13.27 13.99
CA ALA A 473 15.52 -13.31 14.86
C ALA A 473 16.08 -11.90 15.09
N GLU A 474 16.09 -11.03 14.08
CA GLU A 474 16.45 -9.61 14.23
C GLU A 474 15.52 -8.89 15.23
N TYR A 475 14.21 -9.15 15.14
CA TYR A 475 13.25 -8.65 16.13
C TYR A 475 13.54 -9.19 17.53
N ASP A 476 13.81 -10.47 17.67
CA ASP A 476 14.06 -11.10 18.97
C ASP A 476 15.32 -10.53 19.63
N ALA A 477 16.31 -10.14 18.83
CA ALA A 477 17.55 -9.51 19.27
C ALA A 477 17.40 -8.04 19.72
N ILE A 478 16.24 -7.40 19.49
CA ILE A 478 15.99 -6.06 20.00
C ILE A 478 15.88 -6.13 21.53
N GLU A 479 16.85 -5.51 22.19
CA GLU A 479 16.79 -5.31 23.64
C GLU A 479 15.66 -4.34 23.98
N ASP A 480 14.80 -4.75 24.89
CA ASP A 480 13.70 -3.94 25.38
C ASP A 480 14.10 -3.18 26.64
N GLU A 481 13.53 -2.00 26.84
CA GLU A 481 13.64 -1.33 28.14
C GLU A 481 13.11 -2.28 29.21
N PRO A 482 13.83 -2.50 30.32
CA PRO A 482 13.25 -3.23 31.42
C PRO A 482 11.93 -2.56 31.75
N ASN A 483 10.84 -3.35 31.78
CA ASN A 483 9.54 -2.84 32.17
C ASN A 483 9.79 -1.99 33.41
N SER A 484 9.67 -0.67 33.29
CA SER A 484 9.65 0.17 34.47
C SER A 484 8.46 -0.34 35.25
N VAL A 485 8.72 -1.27 36.15
CA VAL A 485 7.82 -1.47 37.28
C VAL A 485 7.69 -0.06 37.81
N SER A 486 6.51 0.53 37.64
CA SER A 486 6.21 1.78 38.31
C SER A 486 6.49 1.48 39.78
N VAL A 487 7.72 1.84 40.19
CA VAL A 487 8.03 1.82 41.62
C VAL A 487 6.90 2.67 42.20
N PRO A 488 6.04 2.12 43.04
CA PRO A 488 5.00 2.91 43.63
C PRO A 488 5.71 4.14 44.16
N ARG A 489 5.39 5.31 43.62
CA ARG A 489 5.98 6.56 44.06
C ARG A 489 5.86 6.51 45.54
N THR A 490 6.95 6.31 46.27
CA THR A 490 6.93 6.37 47.74
C THR A 490 6.43 7.76 48.05
N VAL A 491 5.17 7.82 48.37
CA VAL A 491 4.51 9.07 48.75
C VAL A 491 5.33 9.59 49.93
N PRO A 492 5.90 10.79 49.83
CA PRO A 492 6.63 11.33 50.97
C PRO A 492 5.74 11.23 52.20
N VAL A 493 6.33 10.86 53.32
CA VAL A 493 5.58 10.68 54.60
C VAL A 493 4.73 11.89 54.95
N ASN A 494 4.97 13.05 54.33
CA ASN A 494 4.22 14.30 54.48
C ASN A 494 3.31 14.64 53.28
N ALA A 495 3.02 13.71 52.36
CA ALA A 495 2.10 14.00 51.26
C ALA A 495 0.65 14.15 51.84
N PRO A 496 -0.12 15.10 51.33
CA PRO A 496 -1.51 15.27 51.76
C PRO A 496 -2.29 13.98 51.51
N GLN A 497 -3.00 13.52 52.53
CA GLN A 497 -3.72 12.25 52.49
C GLN A 497 -5.13 12.38 51.86
N ALA A 498 -5.55 13.59 51.55
CA ALA A 498 -6.86 13.87 50.96
C ALA A 498 -6.81 14.90 49.85
N TYR A 499 -7.60 14.67 48.81
CA TYR A 499 -7.72 15.53 47.62
C TYR A 499 -9.19 15.72 47.23
N THR A 500 -9.52 16.87 46.68
CA THR A 500 -10.79 17.13 46.01
C THR A 500 -10.87 16.37 44.66
N LEU A 501 -12.05 16.28 44.04
CA LEU A 501 -12.23 15.56 42.78
C LEU A 501 -11.49 16.21 41.60
N ASP A 502 -11.17 17.48 41.67
CA ASP A 502 -10.36 18.23 40.72
C ASP A 502 -8.84 18.14 40.99
N GLY A 503 -8.43 17.34 41.98
CA GLY A 503 -7.03 17.05 42.30
C GLY A 503 -6.37 18.08 43.23
N ALA A 504 -7.10 19.09 43.77
CA ALA A 504 -6.56 20.01 44.75
C ALA A 504 -6.42 19.34 46.12
N GLN A 505 -5.42 19.75 46.91
CA GLN A 505 -5.23 19.23 48.26
C GLN A 505 -6.44 19.61 49.17
N ALA A 506 -7.08 18.62 49.76
CA ALA A 506 -8.18 18.83 50.69
C ALA A 506 -7.65 19.12 52.12
N THR A 507 -8.20 20.13 52.75
CA THR A 507 -7.92 20.49 54.14
C THR A 507 -9.02 19.92 55.04
N ASN A 508 -8.84 20.03 56.37
CA ASN A 508 -9.87 19.60 57.33
C ASN A 508 -11.19 20.41 57.20
N SER A 509 -11.14 21.58 56.58
CA SER A 509 -12.32 22.42 56.31
C SER A 509 -12.97 22.14 54.97
N THR A 510 -12.33 21.33 54.09
CA THR A 510 -12.91 20.99 52.79
C THR A 510 -14.13 20.11 52.95
N ARG A 511 -15.27 20.53 52.38
CA ARG A 511 -16.55 19.83 52.41
C ARG A 511 -16.92 19.28 51.05
N GLY A 512 -17.78 18.30 50.99
CA GLY A 512 -18.18 17.63 49.75
C GLY A 512 -17.46 16.30 49.55
N VAL A 513 -17.34 15.88 48.29
CA VAL A 513 -16.68 14.62 47.91
C VAL A 513 -15.17 14.82 47.81
N ILE A 514 -14.43 14.05 48.58
CA ILE A 514 -12.95 14.03 48.55
C ILE A 514 -12.44 12.60 48.38
N ILE A 515 -11.20 12.47 47.94
CA ILE A 515 -10.46 11.21 47.92
C ILE A 515 -9.48 11.24 49.11
N GLU A 516 -9.72 10.42 50.11
CA GLU A 516 -8.89 10.31 51.29
C GLU A 516 -8.35 8.88 51.38
N HIS A 517 -7.04 8.72 51.51
CA HIS A 517 -6.35 7.42 51.51
C HIS A 517 -6.75 6.53 50.31
N GLY A 518 -7.01 7.14 49.13
CA GLY A 518 -7.45 6.42 47.94
C GLY A 518 -8.93 6.01 47.93
N GLN A 519 -9.70 6.37 48.92
CA GLN A 519 -11.13 6.09 49.00
C GLN A 519 -11.96 7.37 48.86
N LYS A 520 -13.15 7.24 48.24
CA LYS A 520 -14.10 8.33 48.11
C LYS A 520 -14.82 8.55 49.47
N VAL A 521 -14.68 9.72 50.05
CA VAL A 521 -15.29 10.11 51.30
C VAL A 521 -16.16 11.35 51.08
N ILE A 522 -17.34 11.40 51.73
CA ILE A 522 -18.20 12.58 51.75
C ILE A 522 -18.05 13.26 53.11
N ARG A 523 -17.47 14.46 53.15
CA ARG A 523 -17.41 15.29 54.35
C ARG A 523 -18.62 16.24 54.38
N SER A 524 -19.60 15.93 55.22
CA SER A 524 -20.75 16.79 55.50
C SER A 524 -20.41 17.87 56.54
N HIS A 525 -21.30 18.83 56.71
CA HIS A 525 -21.15 19.94 57.66
C HIS A 525 -20.88 19.49 59.08
#